data_33e7d688665d96428b8855cd185c2354
#
_entry.id   33e7d688665d96428b8855cd185c2354
#
_cell.length_a   1.000
_cell.length_b   1.000
_cell.length_c   1.000
_cell.angle_alpha   90.00
_cell.angle_beta   90.00
_cell.angle_gamma   90.00
#
_symmetry.space_group_name_H-M   'P 1'
#
loop_
_entity.id
_entity.type
_entity.pdbx_description
1 polymer ?
#
loop_
_entity_poly.entity_id
_entity_poly.type
_entity_poly.pdbx_seq_one_letter_code
_entity_poly.pdbx_strand_id
1 'polypeptide(L)'
;MPSRASSDEAKFSWFIPFLGALSALGPLSNDLYVPSLPLVADGLGAGGGAVQLTLSTLLLGLSLGALIYGPLSDQYGRRPVLAAGLAVYVVAAVMAALAQSLATLVLWRFLQGLGASSGSVLARAIVLDRWRGEQASRALSWMAIVTFLSPVFAPLIGGQIASLGSWPTIFWFHAAAGLVCLVVALGTVPSSRRDPASRLVERIAAYGIILRDRQAVGYIACMALGFIGVVPLIANSSWVFQDYFGLTPFQYGLCFSLVMLGGSVGAYLNSRVVARAGIGKLIGIGTASMAAGGIGALLFTLAGAGIPGILIPGVLYMFGVGFTFANALARTMSRFPHAMGAASAVFGVNQFLVGGLVAAALSSLSEPSPLPLAATMAVAGLACAALWWCWLRGLPA
;
A
#
# COMPACT_ATOMS: atom_id res chain seq x y z
N MET A 1 -34.93 13.31 26.16
CA MET A 1 -33.74 12.45 26.04
C MET A 1 -33.50 12.22 24.56
N PRO A 2 -32.38 12.67 23.97
CA PRO A 2 -32.06 12.31 22.57
C PRO A 2 -31.86 10.82 22.50
N SER A 3 -32.52 10.19 21.54
CA SER A 3 -32.53 8.73 21.39
C SER A 3 -31.10 8.19 21.18
N ARG A 4 -30.78 7.04 21.78
CA ARG A 4 -29.49 6.34 21.59
C ARG A 4 -29.15 6.14 20.12
N ALA A 5 -30.15 6.03 19.24
CA ALA A 5 -30.00 5.92 17.79
C ALA A 5 -29.29 7.15 17.17
N SER A 6 -29.60 8.37 17.57
CA SER A 6 -28.98 9.58 17.02
C SER A 6 -27.50 9.74 17.42
N SER A 7 -27.11 9.24 18.59
CA SER A 7 -25.72 9.26 19.05
C SER A 7 -24.87 8.18 18.38
N ASP A 8 -25.44 7.05 17.98
CA ASP A 8 -24.75 5.98 17.29
C ASP A 8 -24.61 6.27 15.78
N GLU A 9 -25.57 6.93 15.16
CA GLU A 9 -25.46 7.44 13.79
C GLU A 9 -24.43 8.55 13.68
N ALA A 10 -24.38 9.48 14.63
CA ALA A 10 -23.35 10.52 14.67
C ALA A 10 -21.94 9.93 14.88
N LYS A 11 -21.79 8.90 15.71
CA LYS A 11 -20.51 8.18 15.90
C LYS A 11 -20.09 7.36 14.67
N PHE A 12 -21.04 6.89 13.86
CA PHE A 12 -20.74 6.25 12.58
C PHE A 12 -20.23 7.30 11.57
N SER A 13 -20.70 8.53 11.62
CA SER A 13 -20.44 9.55 10.61
C SER A 13 -18.98 10.00 10.52
N TRP A 14 -18.26 10.24 11.62
CA TRP A 14 -16.88 10.77 11.59
C TRP A 14 -15.81 9.73 11.96
N PHE A 15 -16.17 8.69 12.73
CA PHE A 15 -15.21 7.70 13.22
C PHE A 15 -14.71 6.77 12.10
N ILE A 16 -15.55 6.50 11.09
CA ILE A 16 -15.15 5.68 9.93
C ILE A 16 -14.13 6.41 9.02
N PRO A 17 -14.32 7.68 8.63
CA PRO A 17 -13.28 8.46 7.98
C PRO A 17 -11.96 8.48 8.76
N PHE A 18 -12.01 8.59 10.08
CA PHE A 18 -10.82 8.51 10.93
C PHE A 18 -10.12 7.14 10.82
N LEU A 19 -10.87 6.03 10.90
CA LEU A 19 -10.30 4.70 10.69
C LEU A 19 -9.74 4.52 9.27
N GLY A 20 -10.37 5.15 8.27
CA GLY A 20 -9.85 5.24 6.92
C GLY A 20 -8.51 5.99 6.85
N ALA A 21 -8.41 7.13 7.52
CA ALA A 21 -7.17 7.91 7.62
C ALA A 21 -6.04 7.11 8.31
N LEU A 22 -6.36 6.38 9.38
CA LEU A 22 -5.41 5.45 10.03
C LEU A 22 -4.90 4.39 9.04
N SER A 23 -5.80 3.81 8.25
CA SER A 23 -5.43 2.80 7.25
C SER A 23 -4.58 3.37 6.12
N ALA A 24 -4.74 4.65 5.81
CA ALA A 24 -4.02 5.34 4.74
C ALA A 24 -2.63 5.84 5.16
N LEU A 25 -2.28 5.86 6.45
CA LEU A 25 -0.98 6.39 6.92
C LEU A 25 0.22 5.73 6.23
N GLY A 26 0.18 4.41 6.00
CA GLY A 26 1.25 3.70 5.31
C GLY A 26 1.41 4.13 3.85
N PRO A 27 0.39 3.95 3.00
CA PRO A 27 0.38 4.45 1.62
C PRO A 27 0.71 5.95 1.53
N LEU A 28 0.09 6.78 2.38
CA LEU A 28 0.35 8.21 2.41
C LEU A 28 1.84 8.52 2.66
N SER A 29 2.46 7.83 3.62
CA SER A 29 3.87 8.01 3.95
C SER A 29 4.81 7.61 2.83
N ASN A 30 4.38 6.70 1.96
CA ASN A 30 5.11 6.31 0.78
C ASN A 30 4.91 7.31 -0.37
N ASP A 31 3.66 7.51 -0.77
CA ASP A 31 3.32 8.19 -2.02
C ASP A 31 3.55 9.71 -1.97
N LEU A 32 3.41 10.32 -0.79
CA LEU A 32 3.69 11.74 -0.56
C LEU A 32 5.21 12.05 -0.61
N TYR A 33 6.03 11.06 -0.25
CA TYR A 33 7.49 11.19 -0.22
C TYR A 33 8.15 10.99 -1.59
N VAL A 34 7.56 10.16 -2.47
CA VAL A 34 8.17 9.78 -3.76
C VAL A 34 8.58 10.98 -4.63
N PRO A 35 7.78 12.07 -4.75
CA PRO A 35 8.19 13.24 -5.54
C PRO A 35 9.46 13.94 -5.06
N SER A 36 9.84 13.77 -3.79
CA SER A 36 11.00 14.40 -3.18
C SER A 36 12.30 13.59 -3.25
N LEU A 37 12.26 12.38 -3.80
CA LEU A 37 13.43 11.49 -3.84
C LEU A 37 14.69 12.14 -4.42
N PRO A 38 14.65 12.87 -5.56
CA PRO A 38 15.82 13.58 -6.07
C PRO A 38 16.34 14.64 -5.10
N LEU A 39 15.44 15.41 -4.48
CA LEU A 39 15.83 16.43 -3.49
C LEU A 39 16.48 15.83 -2.24
N VAL A 40 16.08 14.62 -1.84
CA VAL A 40 16.72 13.87 -0.73
C VAL A 40 18.12 13.42 -1.12
N ALA A 41 18.30 12.96 -2.36
CA ALA A 41 19.59 12.55 -2.87
C ALA A 41 20.59 13.74 -2.86
N ASP A 42 20.16 14.87 -3.40
CA ASP A 42 20.95 16.10 -3.42
C ASP A 42 21.26 16.61 -2.00
N GLY A 43 20.22 16.64 -1.14
CA GLY A 43 20.33 17.16 0.22
C GLY A 43 21.23 16.34 1.15
N LEU A 44 21.34 15.03 0.91
CA LEU A 44 22.17 14.10 1.69
C LEU A 44 23.48 13.70 0.97
N GLY A 45 23.72 14.23 -0.24
CA GLY A 45 24.88 13.84 -1.06
C GLY A 45 24.91 12.35 -1.39
N ALA A 46 23.74 11.73 -1.56
CA ALA A 46 23.60 10.29 -1.76
C ALA A 46 23.23 9.98 -3.21
N GLY A 47 23.72 8.85 -3.74
CA GLY A 47 23.29 8.39 -5.06
C GLY A 47 21.80 8.02 -5.08
N GLY A 48 21.15 8.26 -6.22
CA GLY A 48 19.70 8.03 -6.39
C GLY A 48 19.26 6.62 -6.04
N GLY A 49 20.02 5.60 -6.45
CA GLY A 49 19.75 4.21 -6.08
C GLY A 49 19.77 4.01 -4.56
N ALA A 50 20.72 4.59 -3.85
CA ALA A 50 20.83 4.46 -2.40
C ALA A 50 19.63 5.08 -1.67
N VAL A 51 19.07 6.19 -2.16
CA VAL A 51 17.89 6.84 -1.57
C VAL A 51 16.64 5.97 -1.70
N GLN A 52 16.55 5.12 -2.73
CA GLN A 52 15.42 4.18 -2.90
C GLN A 52 15.32 3.16 -1.74
N LEU A 53 16.42 2.90 -1.01
CA LEU A 53 16.39 2.08 0.21
C LEU A 53 15.45 2.66 1.27
N THR A 54 15.21 3.96 1.29
CA THR A 54 14.26 4.61 2.20
C THR A 54 12.81 4.17 1.95
N LEU A 55 12.45 3.89 0.69
CA LEU A 55 11.14 3.30 0.32
C LEU A 55 11.10 1.83 0.70
N SER A 56 12.15 1.08 0.34
CA SER A 56 12.25 -0.35 0.63
C SER A 56 12.11 -0.63 2.13
N THR A 57 12.79 0.13 2.96
CA THR A 57 12.76 -0.08 4.42
C THR A 57 11.43 0.34 5.03
N LEU A 58 10.75 1.36 4.53
CA LEU A 58 9.38 1.67 4.91
C LEU A 58 8.44 0.48 4.64
N LEU A 59 8.51 -0.09 3.43
CA LEU A 59 7.67 -1.24 3.03
C LEU A 59 7.98 -2.48 3.89
N LEU A 60 9.26 -2.72 4.21
CA LEU A 60 9.66 -3.79 5.12
C LEU A 60 9.13 -3.56 6.54
N GLY A 61 9.17 -2.32 7.03
CA GLY A 61 8.57 -1.94 8.31
C GLY A 61 7.06 -2.18 8.34
N LEU A 62 6.33 -1.77 7.29
CA LEU A 62 4.90 -2.04 7.11
C LEU A 62 4.59 -3.53 7.12
N SER A 63 5.40 -4.33 6.43
CA SER A 63 5.27 -5.78 6.36
C SER A 63 5.43 -6.44 7.73
N LEU A 64 6.51 -6.11 8.44
CA LEU A 64 6.78 -6.67 9.76
C LEU A 64 5.70 -6.27 10.78
N GLY A 65 5.30 -5.00 10.78
CA GLY A 65 4.26 -4.50 11.67
C GLY A 65 2.91 -5.16 11.42
N ALA A 66 2.58 -5.49 10.17
CA ALA A 66 1.34 -6.20 9.85
C ALA A 66 1.26 -7.59 10.50
N LEU A 67 2.39 -8.26 10.72
CA LEU A 67 2.45 -9.53 11.44
C LEU A 67 2.32 -9.35 12.96
N ILE A 68 2.85 -8.25 13.51
CA ILE A 68 3.03 -8.05 14.94
C ILE A 68 1.77 -7.44 15.58
N TYR A 69 1.19 -6.39 14.98
CA TYR A 69 0.15 -5.59 15.64
C TYR A 69 -1.18 -6.29 15.82
N GLY A 70 -1.54 -7.23 14.94
CA GLY A 70 -2.74 -8.04 15.11
C GLY A 70 -2.71 -8.80 16.45
N PRO A 71 -1.80 -9.78 16.59
CA PRO A 71 -1.66 -10.57 17.80
C PRO A 71 -1.41 -9.74 19.08
N LEU A 72 -0.57 -8.70 18.95
CA LEU A 72 -0.24 -7.85 20.09
C LEU A 72 -1.48 -7.09 20.62
N SER A 73 -2.33 -6.62 19.70
CA SER A 73 -3.54 -5.89 20.08
C SER A 73 -4.65 -6.77 20.66
N ASP A 74 -4.66 -8.04 20.33
CA ASP A 74 -5.57 -9.00 20.94
C ASP A 74 -5.16 -9.28 22.41
N GLN A 75 -3.85 -9.34 22.66
CA GLN A 75 -3.31 -9.60 23.99
C GLN A 75 -3.38 -8.37 24.92
N TYR A 76 -2.97 -7.19 24.42
CA TYR A 76 -2.84 -5.98 25.24
C TYR A 76 -4.00 -4.99 25.08
N GLY A 77 -4.88 -5.22 24.11
CA GLY A 77 -6.00 -4.36 23.77
C GLY A 77 -5.70 -3.40 22.61
N ARG A 78 -6.76 -3.00 21.89
CA ARG A 78 -6.63 -2.20 20.67
C ARG A 78 -6.01 -0.82 20.91
N ARG A 79 -6.53 -0.07 21.90
CA ARG A 79 -6.12 1.31 22.18
C ARG A 79 -4.65 1.46 22.57
N PRO A 80 -4.09 0.74 23.55
CA PRO A 80 -2.69 0.92 23.95
C PRO A 80 -1.71 0.52 22.84
N VAL A 81 -2.01 -0.54 22.08
CA VAL A 81 -1.15 -0.99 20.99
C VAL A 81 -1.20 -0.03 19.80
N LEU A 82 -2.38 0.51 19.45
CA LEU A 82 -2.51 1.55 18.43
C LEU A 82 -1.75 2.81 18.84
N ALA A 83 -1.92 3.25 20.08
CA ALA A 83 -1.22 4.45 20.59
C ALA A 83 0.30 4.28 20.57
N ALA A 84 0.82 3.12 21.00
CA ALA A 84 2.24 2.82 20.93
C ALA A 84 2.77 2.82 19.48
N GLY A 85 2.06 2.18 18.55
CA GLY A 85 2.42 2.18 17.13
C GLY A 85 2.40 3.58 16.51
N LEU A 86 1.37 4.39 16.79
CA LEU A 86 1.31 5.77 16.33
C LEU A 86 2.39 6.65 16.96
N ALA A 87 2.74 6.43 18.23
CA ALA A 87 3.86 7.13 18.87
C ALA A 87 5.19 6.81 18.16
N VAL A 88 5.44 5.54 17.86
CA VAL A 88 6.61 5.12 17.05
C VAL A 88 6.59 5.82 15.69
N TYR A 89 5.44 5.88 15.02
CA TYR A 89 5.28 6.58 13.73
C TYR A 89 5.66 8.07 13.84
N VAL A 90 5.12 8.77 14.83
CA VAL A 90 5.38 10.21 15.04
C VAL A 90 6.84 10.48 15.34
N VAL A 91 7.42 9.73 16.29
CA VAL A 91 8.85 9.86 16.63
C VAL A 91 9.73 9.59 15.41
N ALA A 92 9.44 8.51 14.67
CA ALA A 92 10.19 8.16 13.48
C ALA A 92 10.07 9.24 12.39
N ALA A 93 8.90 9.85 12.21
CA ALA A 93 8.70 10.95 11.25
C ALA A 93 9.49 12.21 11.67
N VAL A 94 9.46 12.59 12.95
CA VAL A 94 10.26 13.72 13.47
C VAL A 94 11.75 13.46 13.27
N MET A 95 12.23 12.29 13.62
CA MET A 95 13.65 11.93 13.49
C MET A 95 14.08 11.78 12.01
N ALA A 96 13.19 11.38 11.13
CA ALA A 96 13.42 11.38 9.69
C ALA A 96 13.54 12.81 9.14
N ALA A 97 12.75 13.78 9.64
CA ALA A 97 12.87 15.19 9.29
C ALA A 97 14.22 15.80 9.74
N LEU A 98 14.78 15.28 10.81
CA LEU A 98 16.05 15.73 11.40
C LEU A 98 17.27 14.92 10.92
N ALA A 99 17.07 13.96 10.00
CA ALA A 99 18.13 13.07 9.55
C ALA A 99 19.20 13.84 8.75
N GLN A 100 20.47 13.64 9.12
CA GLN A 100 21.62 14.25 8.48
C GLN A 100 22.43 13.28 7.60
N SER A 101 22.02 12.02 7.56
CA SER A 101 22.63 10.99 6.72
C SER A 101 21.59 10.03 6.17
N LEU A 102 21.92 9.43 5.03
CA LEU A 102 21.04 8.41 4.42
C LEU A 102 20.81 7.23 5.38
N ALA A 103 21.84 6.77 6.09
CA ALA A 103 21.74 5.64 7.01
C ALA A 103 20.73 5.90 8.14
N THR A 104 20.75 7.10 8.72
CA THR A 104 19.78 7.50 9.75
C THR A 104 18.37 7.62 9.17
N LEU A 105 18.23 8.20 7.97
CA LEU A 105 16.94 8.30 7.29
C LEU A 105 16.35 6.90 6.99
N VAL A 106 17.15 5.98 6.48
CA VAL A 106 16.75 4.57 6.22
C VAL A 106 16.22 3.89 7.48
N LEU A 107 16.92 4.05 8.62
CA LEU A 107 16.47 3.50 9.90
C LEU A 107 15.12 4.09 10.33
N TRP A 108 14.97 5.42 10.27
CA TRP A 108 13.72 6.07 10.68
C TRP A 108 12.57 5.75 9.73
N ARG A 109 12.82 5.54 8.45
CA ARG A 109 11.82 5.08 7.49
C ARG A 109 11.32 3.66 7.81
N PHE A 110 12.21 2.75 8.22
CA PHE A 110 11.81 1.42 8.70
C PHE A 110 10.88 1.52 9.92
N LEU A 111 11.26 2.31 10.94
CA LEU A 111 10.45 2.50 12.15
C LEU A 111 9.14 3.23 11.85
N GLN A 112 9.14 4.18 10.90
CA GLN A 112 7.93 4.85 10.44
C GLN A 112 6.96 3.86 9.79
N GLY A 113 7.45 2.97 8.93
CA GLY A 113 6.65 1.89 8.33
C GLY A 113 6.10 0.94 9.39
N LEU A 114 6.94 0.53 10.34
CA LEU A 114 6.53 -0.30 11.47
C LEU A 114 5.37 0.38 12.23
N GLY A 115 5.52 1.65 12.61
CA GLY A 115 4.49 2.41 13.31
C GLY A 115 3.20 2.58 12.50
N ALA A 116 3.31 2.91 11.20
CA ALA A 116 2.17 3.14 10.30
C ALA A 116 1.28 1.91 10.13
N SER A 117 1.87 0.70 10.15
CA SER A 117 1.11 -0.53 10.00
C SER A 117 0.12 -0.78 11.15
N SER A 118 0.37 -0.21 12.36
CA SER A 118 -0.58 -0.26 13.47
C SER A 118 -1.93 0.33 13.09
N GLY A 119 -1.92 1.45 12.35
CA GLY A 119 -3.13 2.11 11.85
C GLY A 119 -3.93 1.19 10.93
N SER A 120 -3.30 0.63 9.90
CA SER A 120 -4.00 -0.20 8.89
C SER A 120 -4.51 -1.52 9.44
N VAL A 121 -3.77 -2.16 10.36
CA VAL A 121 -4.16 -3.44 10.97
C VAL A 121 -5.28 -3.23 11.99
N LEU A 122 -5.09 -2.28 12.91
CA LEU A 122 -6.00 -2.10 14.02
C LEU A 122 -7.29 -1.37 13.63
N ALA A 123 -7.25 -0.49 12.62
CA ALA A 123 -8.48 0.13 12.11
C ALA A 123 -9.48 -0.93 11.62
N ARG A 124 -9.02 -1.93 10.86
CA ARG A 124 -9.86 -3.06 10.42
C ARG A 124 -10.36 -3.91 11.58
N ALA A 125 -9.48 -4.20 12.55
CA ALA A 125 -9.87 -4.95 13.73
C ALA A 125 -10.93 -4.20 14.56
N ILE A 126 -10.78 -2.90 14.76
CA ILE A 126 -11.74 -2.05 15.48
C ILE A 126 -13.11 -2.04 14.78
N VAL A 127 -13.14 -2.01 13.43
CA VAL A 127 -14.39 -2.12 12.68
C VAL A 127 -15.09 -3.44 12.98
N LEU A 128 -14.37 -4.56 12.91
CA LEU A 128 -14.93 -5.90 13.13
C LEU A 128 -15.32 -6.16 14.59
N ASP A 129 -14.65 -5.51 15.54
CA ASP A 129 -15.00 -5.57 16.96
C ASP A 129 -16.28 -4.78 17.27
N ARG A 130 -16.54 -3.66 16.54
CA ARG A 130 -17.62 -2.72 16.84
C ARG A 130 -18.88 -2.95 16.03
N TRP A 131 -18.75 -3.37 14.78
CA TRP A 131 -19.86 -3.58 13.86
C TRP A 131 -19.85 -5.00 13.29
N ARG A 132 -21.03 -5.50 12.94
CA ARG A 132 -21.20 -6.84 12.36
C ARG A 132 -22.04 -6.77 11.09
N GLY A 133 -21.94 -7.80 10.26
CA GLY A 133 -22.75 -7.95 9.03
C GLY A 133 -22.62 -6.76 8.10
N GLU A 134 -23.76 -6.19 7.70
CA GLU A 134 -23.83 -5.12 6.72
C GLU A 134 -23.15 -3.82 7.19
N GLN A 135 -23.27 -3.48 8.48
CA GLN A 135 -22.61 -2.27 9.02
C GLN A 135 -21.08 -2.38 8.96
N ALA A 136 -20.52 -3.53 9.30
CA ALA A 136 -19.07 -3.77 9.18
C ALA A 136 -18.63 -3.68 7.72
N SER A 137 -19.37 -4.28 6.80
CA SER A 137 -19.10 -4.21 5.36
C SER A 137 -19.12 -2.77 4.86
N ARG A 138 -20.11 -1.98 5.26
CA ARG A 138 -20.22 -0.56 4.91
C ARG A 138 -19.05 0.26 5.45
N ALA A 139 -18.63 0.02 6.71
CA ALA A 139 -17.49 0.70 7.31
C ALA A 139 -16.18 0.37 6.60
N LEU A 140 -15.92 -0.90 6.31
CA LEU A 140 -14.73 -1.34 5.55
C LEU A 140 -14.71 -0.77 4.13
N SER A 141 -15.87 -0.64 3.48
CA SER A 141 -15.97 -0.02 2.16
C SER A 141 -15.61 1.46 2.19
N TRP A 142 -16.06 2.21 3.19
CA TRP A 142 -15.67 3.61 3.36
C TRP A 142 -14.17 3.77 3.64
N MET A 143 -13.59 2.89 4.48
CA MET A 143 -12.14 2.88 4.70
C MET A 143 -11.37 2.59 3.40
N ALA A 144 -11.87 1.66 2.59
CA ALA A 144 -11.27 1.34 1.30
C ALA A 144 -11.27 2.55 0.36
N ILE A 145 -12.36 3.34 0.31
CA ILE A 145 -12.42 4.57 -0.48
C ILE A 145 -11.30 5.54 -0.07
N VAL A 146 -11.12 5.79 1.23
CA VAL A 146 -10.06 6.68 1.72
C VAL A 146 -8.67 6.14 1.34
N THR A 147 -8.46 4.84 1.49
CA THR A 147 -7.18 4.20 1.15
C THR A 147 -6.89 4.24 -0.36
N PHE A 148 -7.91 4.08 -1.22
CA PHE A 148 -7.75 4.16 -2.68
C PHE A 148 -7.58 5.59 -3.20
N LEU A 149 -8.12 6.59 -2.50
CA LEU A 149 -7.92 7.99 -2.86
C LEU A 149 -6.53 8.50 -2.44
N SER A 150 -5.94 7.93 -1.39
CA SER A 150 -4.60 8.33 -0.91
C SER A 150 -3.54 8.34 -2.01
N PRO A 151 -3.33 7.28 -2.81
CA PRO A 151 -2.33 7.28 -3.88
C PRO A 151 -2.61 8.26 -5.02
N VAL A 152 -3.84 8.78 -5.12
CA VAL A 152 -4.18 9.81 -6.12
C VAL A 152 -3.81 11.20 -5.62
N PHE A 153 -4.09 11.50 -4.37
CA PHE A 153 -3.87 12.85 -3.83
C PHE A 153 -2.49 13.03 -3.19
N ALA A 154 -1.93 11.98 -2.60
CA ALA A 154 -0.65 12.07 -1.90
C ALA A 154 0.50 12.55 -2.78
N PRO A 155 0.71 12.07 -4.01
CA PRO A 155 1.79 12.57 -4.87
C PRO A 155 1.61 14.02 -5.30
N LEU A 156 0.38 14.49 -5.46
CA LEU A 156 0.07 15.89 -5.75
C LEU A 156 0.49 16.79 -4.59
N ILE A 157 0.08 16.43 -3.37
CA ILE A 157 0.43 17.15 -2.15
C ILE A 157 1.96 17.09 -1.94
N GLY A 158 2.55 15.91 -2.09
CA GLY A 158 3.99 15.69 -1.97
C GLY A 158 4.80 16.49 -2.97
N GLY A 159 4.37 16.51 -4.24
CA GLY A 159 4.99 17.30 -5.29
C GLY A 159 4.91 18.81 -5.03
N GLN A 160 3.77 19.27 -4.51
CA GLN A 160 3.61 20.68 -4.13
C GLN A 160 4.53 21.04 -2.94
N ILE A 161 4.59 20.20 -1.90
CA ILE A 161 5.47 20.41 -0.75
C ILE A 161 6.94 20.41 -1.21
N ALA A 162 7.32 19.46 -2.06
CA ALA A 162 8.69 19.35 -2.59
C ALA A 162 9.08 20.55 -3.45
N SER A 163 8.14 21.13 -4.21
CA SER A 163 8.43 22.32 -5.05
C SER A 163 8.50 23.64 -4.26
N LEU A 164 7.88 23.72 -3.09
CA LEU A 164 7.86 24.93 -2.25
C LEU A 164 8.91 24.94 -1.15
N GLY A 165 9.49 23.81 -0.82
CA GLY A 165 10.34 23.69 0.35
C GLY A 165 11.48 22.69 0.21
N SER A 166 12.01 22.32 1.35
CA SER A 166 13.02 21.27 1.48
C SER A 166 12.37 19.91 1.76
N TRP A 167 13.04 18.82 1.40
CA TRP A 167 12.54 17.46 1.62
C TRP A 167 12.14 17.13 3.08
N PRO A 168 12.75 17.68 4.16
CA PRO A 168 12.32 17.42 5.53
C PRO A 168 10.90 17.88 5.83
N THR A 169 10.35 18.86 5.08
CA THR A 169 8.98 19.38 5.28
C THR A 169 7.94 18.26 5.12
N ILE A 170 8.21 17.28 4.27
CA ILE A 170 7.32 16.13 4.08
C ILE A 170 7.21 15.29 5.36
N PHE A 171 8.32 15.11 6.05
CA PHE A 171 8.35 14.35 7.31
C PHE A 171 7.68 15.11 8.45
N TRP A 172 7.79 16.44 8.49
CA TRP A 172 7.01 17.27 9.41
C TRP A 172 5.51 17.14 9.17
N PHE A 173 5.07 17.08 7.90
CA PHE A 173 3.68 16.80 7.57
C PHE A 173 3.24 15.41 8.07
N HIS A 174 4.06 14.37 7.87
CA HIS A 174 3.78 13.03 8.41
C HIS A 174 3.71 13.03 9.93
N ALA A 175 4.62 13.72 10.62
CA ALA A 175 4.60 13.83 12.07
C ALA A 175 3.33 14.50 12.58
N ALA A 176 2.90 15.61 11.95
CA ALA A 176 1.66 16.29 12.29
C ALA A 176 0.43 15.40 12.05
N ALA A 177 0.33 14.74 10.90
CA ALA A 177 -0.76 13.82 10.59
C ALA A 177 -0.80 12.65 11.59
N GLY A 178 0.35 12.04 11.90
CA GLY A 178 0.45 10.99 12.90
C GLY A 178 0.07 11.43 14.30
N LEU A 179 0.47 12.63 14.70
CA LEU A 179 0.12 13.20 16.00
C LEU A 179 -1.39 13.45 16.12
N VAL A 180 -2.02 13.99 15.08
CA VAL A 180 -3.48 14.14 15.04
C VAL A 180 -4.16 12.78 15.18
N CYS A 181 -3.70 11.78 14.42
CA CYS A 181 -4.23 10.42 14.54
C CYS A 181 -4.03 9.83 15.95
N LEU A 182 -2.88 10.07 16.59
CA LEU A 182 -2.61 9.61 17.95
C LEU A 182 -3.55 10.26 18.97
N VAL A 183 -3.69 11.58 18.94
CA VAL A 183 -4.57 12.34 19.86
C VAL A 183 -6.02 11.87 19.69
N VAL A 184 -6.51 11.77 18.45
CA VAL A 184 -7.86 11.29 18.18
C VAL A 184 -8.04 9.84 18.63
N ALA A 185 -7.06 8.95 18.39
CA ALA A 185 -7.13 7.55 18.83
C ALA A 185 -7.22 7.44 20.36
N LEU A 186 -6.44 8.24 21.09
CA LEU A 186 -6.47 8.26 22.56
C LEU A 186 -7.83 8.73 23.11
N GLY A 187 -8.51 9.64 22.42
CA GLY A 187 -9.82 10.15 22.84
C GLY A 187 -11.01 9.26 22.44
N THR A 188 -10.87 8.45 21.39
CA THR A 188 -12.05 7.86 20.72
C THR A 188 -12.05 6.35 20.61
N VAL A 189 -10.88 5.72 20.57
CA VAL A 189 -10.78 4.27 20.52
C VAL A 189 -11.05 3.71 21.91
N PRO A 190 -12.10 2.86 22.06
CA PRO A 190 -12.40 2.28 23.35
C PRO A 190 -11.29 1.31 23.81
N SER A 191 -11.07 1.24 25.11
CA SER A 191 -10.26 0.16 25.69
C SER A 191 -11.00 -1.15 25.48
N SER A 192 -10.53 -1.98 24.55
CA SER A 192 -11.09 -3.32 24.34
C SER A 192 -10.70 -4.28 25.46
N ARG A 193 -11.54 -5.29 25.69
CA ARG A 193 -11.20 -6.39 26.60
C ARG A 193 -9.96 -7.12 26.06
N ARG A 194 -9.05 -7.42 26.96
CA ARG A 194 -7.93 -8.34 26.71
C ARG A 194 -8.49 -9.74 26.54
N ASP A 195 -8.01 -10.47 25.56
CA ASP A 195 -8.25 -11.90 25.47
C ASP A 195 -6.95 -12.67 25.80
N PRO A 196 -6.74 -13.03 27.08
CA PRO A 196 -5.53 -13.75 27.49
C PRO A 196 -5.42 -15.15 26.88
N ALA A 197 -6.53 -15.70 26.38
CA ALA A 197 -6.58 -17.03 25.78
C ALA A 197 -6.12 -17.05 24.32
N SER A 198 -5.93 -15.90 23.69
CA SER A 198 -5.43 -15.85 22.30
C SER A 198 -3.96 -16.27 22.25
N ARG A 199 -3.72 -17.54 21.95
CA ARG A 199 -2.36 -18.07 21.85
C ARG A 199 -1.69 -17.55 20.58
N LEU A 200 -0.65 -16.73 20.74
CA LEU A 200 0.20 -16.22 19.66
C LEU A 200 0.69 -17.37 18.75
N VAL A 201 0.99 -18.52 19.34
CA VAL A 201 1.48 -19.73 18.65
C VAL A 201 0.43 -20.28 17.67
N GLU A 202 -0.88 -20.28 18.04
CA GLU A 202 -1.96 -20.77 17.15
C GLU A 202 -2.15 -19.88 15.93
N ARG A 203 -1.95 -18.56 16.09
CA ARG A 203 -2.05 -17.60 14.98
C ARG A 203 -0.85 -17.69 14.04
N ILE A 204 0.35 -17.90 14.57
CA ILE A 204 1.55 -18.16 13.76
C ILE A 204 1.41 -19.48 13.01
N ALA A 205 0.84 -20.52 13.63
CA ALA A 205 0.55 -21.79 12.97
C ALA A 205 -0.43 -21.64 11.79
N ALA A 206 -1.40 -20.73 11.89
CA ALA A 206 -2.33 -20.43 10.81
C ALA A 206 -1.63 -19.90 9.56
N TYR A 207 -0.55 -19.12 9.70
CA TYR A 207 0.25 -18.67 8.56
C TYR A 207 0.88 -19.85 7.81
N GLY A 208 1.39 -20.84 8.56
CA GLY A 208 1.95 -22.05 7.96
C GLY A 208 0.93 -22.89 7.17
N ILE A 209 -0.32 -22.93 7.63
CA ILE A 209 -1.40 -23.61 6.94
C ILE A 209 -1.73 -22.91 5.61
N ILE A 210 -1.81 -21.57 5.62
CA ILE A 210 -2.10 -20.77 4.43
C ILE A 210 -0.99 -20.92 3.39
N LEU A 211 0.27 -20.91 3.80
CA LEU A 211 1.43 -21.06 2.91
C LEU A 211 1.62 -22.47 2.35
N ARG A 212 0.91 -23.46 2.88
CA ARG A 212 0.88 -24.84 2.34
C ARG A 212 -0.27 -25.08 1.36
N ASP A 213 -1.27 -24.21 1.33
CA ASP A 213 -2.38 -24.32 0.39
C ASP A 213 -1.96 -23.79 -0.99
N ARG A 214 -1.88 -24.69 -1.96
CA ARG A 214 -1.43 -24.37 -3.33
C ARG A 214 -2.24 -23.28 -4.02
N GLN A 215 -3.58 -23.27 -3.79
CA GLN A 215 -4.44 -22.25 -4.42
C GLN A 215 -4.24 -20.88 -3.77
N ALA A 216 -4.18 -20.82 -2.43
CA ALA A 216 -3.89 -19.59 -1.71
C ALA A 216 -2.54 -19.00 -2.12
N VAL A 217 -1.48 -19.84 -2.15
CA VAL A 217 -0.15 -19.44 -2.62
C VAL A 217 -0.21 -18.94 -4.06
N GLY A 218 -0.98 -19.58 -4.93
CA GLY A 218 -1.18 -19.13 -6.31
C GLY A 218 -1.79 -17.73 -6.40
N TYR A 219 -2.85 -17.41 -5.65
CA TYR A 219 -3.44 -16.07 -5.61
C TYR A 219 -2.51 -15.03 -4.98
N ILE A 220 -1.78 -15.41 -3.92
CA ILE A 220 -0.76 -14.57 -3.29
C ILE A 220 0.37 -14.27 -4.28
N ALA A 221 0.86 -15.28 -5.01
CA ALA A 221 1.89 -15.12 -6.03
C ALA A 221 1.41 -14.27 -7.23
N CYS A 222 0.18 -14.44 -7.67
CA CYS A 222 -0.42 -13.61 -8.72
C CYS A 222 -0.41 -12.13 -8.33
N MET A 223 -0.78 -11.83 -7.09
CA MET A 223 -0.73 -10.48 -6.55
C MET A 223 0.71 -9.97 -6.41
N ALA A 224 1.64 -10.80 -5.93
CA ALA A 224 3.05 -10.45 -5.80
C ALA A 224 3.67 -10.08 -7.16
N LEU A 225 3.45 -10.91 -8.18
CA LEU A 225 3.91 -10.65 -9.53
C LEU A 225 3.34 -9.36 -10.09
N GLY A 226 2.02 -9.11 -9.91
CA GLY A 226 1.41 -7.85 -10.30
C GLY A 226 2.05 -6.66 -9.59
N PHE A 227 2.35 -6.80 -8.30
CA PHE A 227 2.96 -5.73 -7.51
C PHE A 227 4.44 -5.48 -7.84
N ILE A 228 5.18 -6.50 -8.29
CA ILE A 228 6.55 -6.33 -8.82
C ILE A 228 6.59 -5.27 -9.92
N GLY A 229 5.60 -5.21 -10.82
CA GLY A 229 5.53 -4.20 -11.87
C GLY A 229 5.04 -2.83 -11.39
N VAL A 230 4.40 -2.74 -10.21
CA VAL A 230 4.04 -1.46 -9.57
C VAL A 230 5.25 -0.80 -8.91
N VAL A 231 6.17 -1.60 -8.37
CA VAL A 231 7.33 -1.08 -7.62
C VAL A 231 8.19 -0.10 -8.41
N PRO A 232 8.54 -0.34 -9.69
CA PRO A 232 9.28 0.65 -10.48
C PRO A 232 8.53 1.95 -10.68
N LEU A 233 7.19 1.90 -10.81
CA LEU A 233 6.36 3.09 -10.86
C LEU A 233 6.43 3.90 -9.55
N ILE A 234 6.64 3.24 -8.41
CA ILE A 234 6.80 3.91 -7.12
C ILE A 234 8.25 4.35 -6.90
N ALA A 235 9.22 3.47 -7.10
CA ALA A 235 10.61 3.70 -6.69
C ALA A 235 11.46 4.43 -7.74
N ASN A 236 11.25 4.13 -9.05
CA ASN A 236 12.09 4.65 -10.13
C ASN A 236 11.44 5.79 -10.91
N SER A 237 10.10 5.89 -10.92
CA SER A 237 9.43 6.88 -11.77
C SER A 237 9.80 8.31 -11.43
N SER A 238 10.08 8.62 -10.16
CA SER A 238 10.52 9.96 -9.74
C SER A 238 11.78 10.38 -10.49
N TRP A 239 12.78 9.50 -10.55
CA TRP A 239 14.04 9.73 -11.29
C TRP A 239 13.81 9.82 -12.80
N VAL A 240 12.99 8.91 -13.35
CA VAL A 240 12.70 8.91 -14.78
C VAL A 240 11.96 10.18 -15.20
N PHE A 241 10.96 10.61 -14.44
CA PHE A 241 10.17 11.77 -14.82
C PHE A 241 10.86 13.11 -14.50
N GLN A 242 11.60 13.21 -13.39
CA GLN A 242 12.24 14.47 -12.98
C GLN A 242 13.63 14.62 -13.61
N ASP A 243 14.52 13.62 -13.46
CA ASP A 243 15.92 13.76 -13.90
C ASP A 243 16.08 13.44 -15.41
N TYR A 244 15.39 12.39 -15.92
CA TYR A 244 15.51 12.03 -17.33
C TYR A 244 14.64 12.90 -18.24
N PHE A 245 13.37 13.17 -17.86
CA PHE A 245 12.45 13.99 -18.66
C PHE A 245 12.38 15.46 -18.22
N GLY A 246 13.04 15.87 -17.15
CA GLY A 246 13.12 17.25 -16.70
C GLY A 246 11.85 17.84 -16.10
N LEU A 247 10.93 16.99 -15.58
CA LEU A 247 9.70 17.46 -14.95
C LEU A 247 9.99 18.03 -13.55
N THR A 248 9.23 19.06 -13.16
CA THR A 248 9.22 19.54 -11.78
C THR A 248 8.59 18.50 -10.85
N PRO A 249 8.89 18.53 -9.51
CA PRO A 249 8.26 17.63 -8.55
C PRO A 249 6.72 17.67 -8.59
N PHE A 250 6.13 18.83 -8.83
CA PHE A 250 4.68 18.99 -8.97
C PHE A 250 4.14 18.32 -10.24
N GLN A 251 4.78 18.54 -11.39
CA GLN A 251 4.42 17.89 -12.66
C GLN A 251 4.54 16.37 -12.57
N TYR A 252 5.60 15.89 -11.92
CA TYR A 252 5.73 14.46 -11.61
C TYR A 252 4.57 13.97 -10.75
N GLY A 253 4.20 14.70 -9.69
CA GLY A 253 3.05 14.38 -8.84
C GLY A 253 1.74 14.22 -9.62
N LEU A 254 1.50 15.08 -10.62
CA LEU A 254 0.35 14.99 -11.53
C LEU A 254 0.39 13.69 -12.35
N CYS A 255 1.54 13.38 -12.97
CA CYS A 255 1.72 12.17 -13.76
C CYS A 255 1.50 10.90 -12.92
N PHE A 256 2.12 10.86 -11.74
CA PHE A 256 1.99 9.73 -10.83
C PHE A 256 0.55 9.55 -10.33
N SER A 257 -0.12 10.63 -9.97
CA SER A 257 -1.53 10.61 -9.57
C SER A 257 -2.44 10.09 -10.68
N LEU A 258 -2.18 10.44 -11.94
CA LEU A 258 -2.93 9.93 -13.08
C LEU A 258 -2.74 8.42 -13.25
N VAL A 259 -1.51 7.93 -13.07
CA VAL A 259 -1.23 6.48 -13.09
C VAL A 259 -1.98 5.77 -11.96
N MET A 260 -1.94 6.30 -10.74
CA MET A 260 -2.63 5.72 -9.57
C MET A 260 -4.16 5.76 -9.72
N LEU A 261 -4.69 6.77 -10.41
CA LEU A 261 -6.12 6.85 -10.74
C LEU A 261 -6.59 5.64 -11.55
N GLY A 262 -5.75 5.09 -12.43
CA GLY A 262 -6.03 3.85 -13.15
C GLY A 262 -6.40 2.71 -12.21
N GLY A 263 -5.64 2.52 -11.13
CA GLY A 263 -5.91 1.50 -10.10
C GLY A 263 -7.22 1.75 -9.35
N SER A 264 -7.48 2.99 -8.99
CA SER A 264 -8.72 3.40 -8.30
C SER A 264 -9.95 3.16 -9.18
N VAL A 265 -9.87 3.53 -10.46
CA VAL A 265 -10.94 3.28 -11.46
C VAL A 265 -11.14 1.77 -11.65
N GLY A 266 -10.06 1.00 -11.78
CA GLY A 266 -10.13 -0.46 -11.87
C GLY A 266 -10.83 -1.08 -10.67
N ALA A 267 -10.45 -0.70 -9.45
CA ALA A 267 -11.08 -1.19 -8.22
C ALA A 267 -12.56 -0.78 -8.11
N TYR A 268 -12.90 0.45 -8.50
CA TYR A 268 -14.29 0.92 -8.52
C TYR A 268 -15.14 0.11 -9.51
N LEU A 269 -14.68 -0.05 -10.75
CA LEU A 269 -15.39 -0.84 -11.75
C LEU A 269 -15.50 -2.31 -11.35
N ASN A 270 -14.44 -2.88 -10.77
CA ASN A 270 -14.48 -4.22 -10.20
C ASN A 270 -15.64 -4.38 -9.20
N SER A 271 -15.78 -3.42 -8.26
CA SER A 271 -16.84 -3.46 -7.26
C SER A 271 -18.26 -3.45 -7.86
N ARG A 272 -18.44 -2.82 -9.02
CA ARG A 272 -19.74 -2.73 -9.73
C ARG A 272 -20.07 -3.99 -10.53
N VAL A 273 -19.07 -4.66 -11.07
CA VAL A 273 -19.29 -5.74 -12.02
C VAL A 273 -19.02 -7.14 -11.48
N VAL A 274 -18.33 -7.28 -10.32
CA VAL A 274 -17.89 -8.57 -9.78
C VAL A 274 -19.04 -9.54 -9.52
N ALA A 275 -20.18 -9.06 -9.05
CA ALA A 275 -21.36 -9.88 -8.80
C ALA A 275 -21.94 -10.51 -10.08
N ARG A 276 -21.78 -9.85 -11.24
CA ARG A 276 -22.31 -10.32 -12.53
C ARG A 276 -21.27 -11.09 -13.33
N ALA A 277 -20.03 -10.60 -13.37
CA ALA A 277 -18.97 -11.17 -14.19
C ALA A 277 -18.26 -12.36 -13.54
N GLY A 278 -18.26 -12.42 -12.19
CA GLY A 278 -17.55 -13.42 -11.40
C GLY A 278 -16.05 -13.09 -11.22
N ILE A 279 -15.51 -13.49 -10.08
CA ILE A 279 -14.15 -13.20 -9.64
C ILE A 279 -13.10 -13.67 -10.66
N GLY A 280 -13.24 -14.90 -11.19
CA GLY A 280 -12.28 -15.47 -12.13
C GLY A 280 -12.11 -14.67 -13.42
N LYS A 281 -13.21 -14.25 -14.06
CA LYS A 281 -13.15 -13.43 -15.27
C LYS A 281 -12.45 -12.10 -15.00
N LEU A 282 -12.70 -11.48 -13.84
CA LEU A 282 -12.12 -10.18 -13.51
C LEU A 282 -10.64 -10.27 -13.19
N ILE A 283 -10.16 -11.34 -12.56
CA ILE A 283 -8.71 -11.61 -12.43
C ILE A 283 -8.09 -11.78 -13.83
N GLY A 284 -8.76 -12.52 -14.74
CA GLY A 284 -8.28 -12.69 -16.11
C GLY A 284 -8.16 -11.37 -16.89
N ILE A 285 -9.17 -10.48 -16.78
CA ILE A 285 -9.13 -9.13 -17.39
C ILE A 285 -8.00 -8.31 -16.73
N GLY A 286 -7.88 -8.34 -15.40
CA GLY A 286 -6.85 -7.60 -14.68
C GLY A 286 -5.44 -8.01 -15.08
N THR A 287 -5.15 -9.32 -15.13
CA THR A 287 -3.84 -9.85 -15.53
C THR A 287 -3.53 -9.56 -17.01
N ALA A 288 -4.52 -9.65 -17.89
CA ALA A 288 -4.36 -9.27 -19.30
C ALA A 288 -4.07 -7.76 -19.47
N SER A 289 -4.76 -6.90 -18.70
CA SER A 289 -4.50 -5.46 -18.69
C SER A 289 -3.09 -5.12 -18.17
N MET A 290 -2.61 -5.83 -17.12
CA MET A 290 -1.23 -5.67 -16.65
C MET A 290 -0.21 -6.10 -17.71
N ALA A 291 -0.43 -7.23 -18.40
CA ALA A 291 0.45 -7.67 -19.46
C ALA A 291 0.46 -6.68 -20.63
N ALA A 292 -0.70 -6.22 -21.08
CA ALA A 292 -0.82 -5.23 -22.16
C ALA A 292 -0.17 -3.89 -21.77
N GLY A 293 -0.40 -3.41 -20.54
CA GLY A 293 0.24 -2.20 -20.01
C GLY A 293 1.76 -2.34 -19.93
N GLY A 294 2.26 -3.46 -19.40
CA GLY A 294 3.70 -3.70 -19.33
C GLY A 294 4.38 -3.80 -20.69
N ILE A 295 3.80 -4.58 -21.64
CA ILE A 295 4.29 -4.69 -23.01
C ILE A 295 4.25 -3.33 -23.70
N GLY A 296 3.13 -2.59 -23.56
CA GLY A 296 2.97 -1.25 -24.12
C GLY A 296 4.03 -0.29 -23.62
N ALA A 297 4.31 -0.28 -22.30
CA ALA A 297 5.37 0.53 -21.70
C ALA A 297 6.73 0.21 -22.31
N LEU A 298 7.06 -1.07 -22.48
CA LEU A 298 8.33 -1.50 -23.08
C LEU A 298 8.44 -1.08 -24.54
N LEU A 299 7.42 -1.36 -25.37
CA LEU A 299 7.42 -1.03 -26.80
C LEU A 299 7.48 0.48 -27.04
N PHE A 300 6.70 1.27 -26.30
CA PHE A 300 6.72 2.72 -26.44
C PHE A 300 8.02 3.35 -25.93
N THR A 301 8.63 2.78 -24.88
CA THR A 301 9.95 3.20 -24.41
C THR A 301 11.01 2.94 -25.47
N LEU A 302 11.01 1.75 -26.08
CA LEU A 302 11.94 1.42 -27.18
C LEU A 302 11.73 2.27 -28.43
N ALA A 303 10.48 2.70 -28.69
CA ALA A 303 10.13 3.61 -29.77
C ALA A 303 10.44 5.08 -29.48
N GLY A 304 10.92 5.42 -28.27
CA GLY A 304 11.24 6.81 -27.89
C GLY A 304 10.00 7.70 -27.70
N ALA A 305 8.84 7.14 -27.33
CA ALA A 305 7.57 7.86 -27.23
C ALA A 305 7.50 8.87 -26.03
N GLY A 306 8.58 9.02 -25.27
CA GLY A 306 8.66 9.99 -24.18
C GLY A 306 7.69 9.70 -23.02
N ILE A 307 7.25 10.76 -22.33
CA ILE A 307 6.35 10.67 -21.17
C ILE A 307 5.05 9.88 -21.44
N PRO A 308 4.32 10.13 -22.56
CA PRO A 308 3.09 9.38 -22.85
C PRO A 308 3.32 7.88 -22.98
N GLY A 309 4.52 7.47 -23.42
CA GLY A 309 4.91 6.07 -23.59
C GLY A 309 5.02 5.29 -22.28
N ILE A 310 5.16 5.95 -21.15
CA ILE A 310 5.13 5.34 -19.81
C ILE A 310 3.77 5.58 -19.15
N LEU A 311 3.23 6.78 -19.30
CA LEU A 311 2.03 7.24 -18.59
C LEU A 311 0.80 6.43 -19.00
N ILE A 312 0.51 6.33 -20.30
CA ILE A 312 -0.68 5.63 -20.81
C ILE A 312 -0.65 4.14 -20.46
N PRO A 313 0.45 3.40 -20.75
CA PRO A 313 0.56 2.00 -20.34
C PRO A 313 0.57 1.82 -18.83
N GLY A 314 1.15 2.76 -18.06
CA GLY A 314 1.13 2.76 -16.61
C GLY A 314 -0.29 2.83 -16.04
N VAL A 315 -1.15 3.69 -16.58
CA VAL A 315 -2.59 3.76 -16.24
C VAL A 315 -3.27 2.42 -16.50
N LEU A 316 -3.02 1.79 -17.65
CA LEU A 316 -3.59 0.48 -18.00
C LEU A 316 -3.09 -0.63 -17.09
N TYR A 317 -1.81 -0.59 -16.71
CA TYR A 317 -1.22 -1.55 -15.77
C TYR A 317 -1.91 -1.44 -14.41
N MET A 318 -1.99 -0.23 -13.86
CA MET A 318 -2.63 0.04 -12.58
C MET A 318 -4.13 -0.31 -12.58
N PHE A 319 -4.82 -0.07 -13.70
CA PHE A 319 -6.20 -0.52 -13.88
C PHE A 319 -6.32 -2.04 -13.70
N GLY A 320 -5.41 -2.82 -14.29
CA GLY A 320 -5.32 -4.27 -14.12
C GLY A 320 -5.06 -4.69 -12.66
N VAL A 321 -4.20 -3.96 -11.94
CA VAL A 321 -3.95 -4.17 -10.51
C VAL A 321 -5.23 -3.99 -9.71
N GLY A 322 -6.02 -2.93 -9.99
CA GLY A 322 -7.30 -2.67 -9.32
C GLY A 322 -8.31 -3.83 -9.46
N PHE A 323 -8.36 -4.48 -10.61
CA PHE A 323 -9.18 -5.67 -10.82
C PHE A 323 -8.64 -6.91 -10.10
N THR A 324 -7.32 -7.10 -10.10
CA THR A 324 -6.70 -8.33 -9.60
C THR A 324 -6.62 -8.37 -8.08
N PHE A 325 -6.23 -7.26 -7.44
CA PHE A 325 -5.93 -7.19 -6.02
C PHE A 325 -7.10 -7.65 -5.13
N ALA A 326 -8.26 -7.01 -5.26
CA ALA A 326 -9.42 -7.29 -4.42
C ALA A 326 -9.94 -8.72 -4.62
N ASN A 327 -9.91 -9.20 -5.86
CA ASN A 327 -10.39 -10.53 -6.23
C ASN A 327 -9.43 -11.64 -5.75
N ALA A 328 -8.12 -11.45 -5.88
CA ALA A 328 -7.13 -12.40 -5.37
C ALA A 328 -7.18 -12.50 -3.84
N LEU A 329 -7.31 -11.35 -3.14
CA LEU A 329 -7.50 -11.31 -1.69
C LEU A 329 -8.79 -12.05 -1.27
N ALA A 330 -9.91 -11.77 -1.95
CA ALA A 330 -11.19 -12.42 -1.64
C ALA A 330 -11.12 -13.94 -1.82
N ARG A 331 -10.48 -14.42 -2.90
CA ARG A 331 -10.25 -15.86 -3.11
C ARG A 331 -9.35 -16.48 -2.05
N THR A 332 -8.31 -15.78 -1.64
CA THR A 332 -7.42 -16.26 -0.57
C THR A 332 -8.19 -16.37 0.75
N MET A 333 -8.95 -15.33 1.12
CA MET A 333 -9.69 -15.31 2.40
C MET A 333 -10.85 -16.33 2.45
N SER A 334 -11.56 -16.54 1.34
CA SER A 334 -12.69 -17.48 1.29
C SER A 334 -12.31 -18.94 1.55
N ARG A 335 -11.03 -19.29 1.33
CA ARG A 335 -10.49 -20.61 1.64
C ARG A 335 -10.28 -20.88 3.14
N PHE A 336 -10.16 -19.80 3.92
CA PHE A 336 -9.87 -19.88 5.36
C PHE A 336 -10.89 -19.10 6.18
N PRO A 337 -12.18 -19.53 6.20
CA PRO A 337 -13.24 -18.80 6.88
C PRO A 337 -13.00 -18.64 8.39
N HIS A 338 -12.26 -19.57 9.01
CA HIS A 338 -11.88 -19.51 10.43
C HIS A 338 -10.57 -18.75 10.69
N ALA A 339 -9.82 -18.38 9.64
CA ALA A 339 -8.53 -17.72 9.72
C ALA A 339 -8.40 -16.54 8.71
N MET A 340 -9.51 -15.85 8.38
CA MET A 340 -9.53 -14.76 7.39
C MET A 340 -8.56 -13.64 7.73
N GLY A 341 -8.39 -13.32 9.01
CA GLY A 341 -7.42 -12.32 9.44
C GLY A 341 -5.98 -12.73 9.14
N ALA A 342 -5.61 -13.98 9.39
CA ALA A 342 -4.29 -14.52 9.04
C ALA A 342 -4.07 -14.54 7.52
N ALA A 343 -5.08 -14.93 6.73
CA ALA A 343 -5.01 -14.93 5.26
C ALA A 343 -4.80 -13.50 4.72
N SER A 344 -5.51 -12.53 5.24
CA SER A 344 -5.32 -11.11 4.89
C SER A 344 -3.94 -10.58 5.29
N ALA A 345 -3.43 -11.00 6.46
CA ALA A 345 -2.10 -10.60 6.91
C ALA A 345 -0.99 -11.17 6.00
N VAL A 346 -1.04 -12.47 5.68
CA VAL A 346 -0.07 -13.10 4.75
C VAL A 346 -0.10 -12.42 3.39
N PHE A 347 -1.29 -12.11 2.88
CA PHE A 347 -1.46 -11.41 1.61
C PHE A 347 -0.83 -10.01 1.66
N GLY A 348 -1.11 -9.23 2.70
CA GLY A 348 -0.55 -7.87 2.87
C GLY A 348 0.96 -7.87 3.10
N VAL A 349 1.46 -8.81 3.92
CA VAL A 349 2.90 -8.99 4.15
C VAL A 349 3.63 -9.29 2.85
N ASN A 350 3.09 -10.22 2.06
CA ASN A 350 3.69 -10.57 0.77
C ASN A 350 3.77 -9.35 -0.17
N GLN A 351 2.72 -8.53 -0.23
CA GLN A 351 2.71 -7.30 -1.02
C GLN A 351 3.87 -6.36 -0.64
N PHE A 352 3.98 -6.02 0.63
CA PHE A 352 4.98 -5.06 1.10
C PHE A 352 6.40 -5.65 1.11
N LEU A 353 6.55 -6.94 1.45
CA LEU A 353 7.83 -7.62 1.44
C LEU A 353 8.40 -7.69 0.03
N VAL A 354 7.61 -8.17 -0.93
CA VAL A 354 8.03 -8.25 -2.34
C VAL A 354 8.32 -6.85 -2.88
N GLY A 355 7.46 -5.88 -2.55
CA GLY A 355 7.67 -4.47 -2.90
C GLY A 355 9.00 -3.94 -2.37
N GLY A 356 9.31 -4.16 -1.10
CA GLY A 356 10.56 -3.72 -0.48
C GLY A 356 11.79 -4.40 -1.08
N LEU A 357 11.74 -5.71 -1.34
CA LEU A 357 12.84 -6.45 -1.95
C LEU A 357 13.12 -6.02 -3.39
N VAL A 358 12.06 -5.83 -4.18
CA VAL A 358 12.20 -5.36 -5.58
C VAL A 358 12.71 -3.92 -5.62
N ALA A 359 12.20 -3.03 -4.76
CA ALA A 359 12.71 -1.67 -4.66
C ALA A 359 14.20 -1.65 -4.25
N ALA A 360 14.62 -2.53 -3.32
CA ALA A 360 16.01 -2.69 -2.95
C ALA A 360 16.88 -3.23 -4.10
N ALA A 361 16.38 -4.18 -4.87
CA ALA A 361 17.08 -4.69 -6.05
C ALA A 361 17.23 -3.62 -7.16
N LEU A 362 16.18 -2.82 -7.37
CA LEU A 362 16.22 -1.72 -8.35
C LEU A 362 17.16 -0.59 -7.91
N SER A 363 17.42 -0.43 -6.62
CA SER A 363 18.34 0.59 -6.10
C SER A 363 19.78 0.42 -6.57
N SER A 364 20.16 -0.79 -7.04
CA SER A 364 21.48 -1.05 -7.62
C SER A 364 21.63 -0.57 -9.07
N LEU A 365 20.54 -0.17 -9.74
CA LEU A 365 20.54 0.35 -11.10
C LEU A 365 20.90 1.85 -11.06
N SER A 366 22.10 2.19 -11.52
CA SER A 366 22.76 3.48 -11.25
C SER A 366 22.28 4.64 -12.13
N GLU A 367 21.57 4.39 -13.24
CA GLU A 367 21.21 5.45 -14.17
C GLU A 367 19.69 5.65 -14.29
N PRO A 368 19.19 6.90 -14.30
CA PRO A 368 17.79 7.20 -14.55
C PRO A 368 17.45 6.88 -16.01
N SER A 369 16.87 5.72 -16.25
CA SER A 369 16.43 5.27 -17.57
C SER A 369 14.99 4.74 -17.49
N PRO A 370 14.14 5.02 -18.50
CA PRO A 370 12.80 4.47 -18.55
C PRO A 370 12.78 2.95 -18.86
N LEU A 371 13.86 2.40 -19.42
CA LEU A 371 13.91 1.02 -19.87
C LEU A 371 13.79 -0.02 -18.73
N PRO A 372 14.52 0.08 -17.60
CA PRO A 372 14.35 -0.86 -16.48
C PRO A 372 12.95 -0.84 -15.89
N LEU A 373 12.32 0.34 -15.80
CA LEU A 373 10.95 0.52 -15.34
C LEU A 373 9.98 -0.24 -16.27
N ALA A 374 10.06 0.02 -17.57
CA ALA A 374 9.18 -0.58 -18.57
C ALA A 374 9.41 -2.10 -18.71
N ALA A 375 10.66 -2.56 -18.67
CA ALA A 375 11.01 -3.97 -18.73
C ALA A 375 10.48 -4.76 -17.51
N THR A 376 10.61 -4.20 -16.30
CA THR A 376 10.08 -4.84 -15.09
C THR A 376 8.56 -4.93 -15.13
N MET A 377 7.87 -3.88 -15.60
CA MET A 377 6.42 -3.92 -15.80
C MET A 377 6.01 -5.00 -16.81
N ALA A 378 6.74 -5.13 -17.93
CA ALA A 378 6.45 -6.12 -18.96
C ALA A 378 6.63 -7.54 -18.42
N VAL A 379 7.77 -7.84 -17.81
CA VAL A 379 8.06 -9.16 -17.23
C VAL A 379 7.05 -9.52 -16.14
N ALA A 380 6.77 -8.62 -15.23
CA ALA A 380 5.84 -8.83 -14.12
C ALA A 380 4.40 -9.06 -14.62
N GLY A 381 3.93 -8.24 -15.56
CA GLY A 381 2.60 -8.36 -16.15
C GLY A 381 2.42 -9.66 -16.92
N LEU A 382 3.42 -10.05 -17.73
CA LEU A 382 3.42 -11.32 -18.45
C LEU A 382 3.46 -12.52 -17.51
N ALA A 383 4.32 -12.49 -16.47
CA ALA A 383 4.40 -13.55 -15.49
C ALA A 383 3.08 -13.72 -14.71
N CYS A 384 2.44 -12.60 -14.33
CA CYS A 384 1.15 -12.61 -13.67
C CYS A 384 0.05 -13.20 -14.57
N ALA A 385 0.02 -12.81 -15.84
CA ALA A 385 -0.91 -13.36 -16.83
C ALA A 385 -0.65 -14.84 -17.07
N ALA A 386 0.60 -15.25 -17.25
CA ALA A 386 0.97 -16.67 -17.42
C ALA A 386 0.54 -17.52 -16.21
N LEU A 387 0.79 -17.06 -14.99
CA LEU A 387 0.37 -17.73 -13.77
C LEU A 387 -1.16 -17.94 -13.72
N TRP A 388 -1.93 -16.90 -14.08
CA TRP A 388 -3.37 -17.00 -14.13
C TRP A 388 -3.87 -17.93 -15.22
N TRP A 389 -3.44 -17.74 -16.46
CA TRP A 389 -3.96 -18.46 -17.62
C TRP A 389 -3.51 -19.90 -17.69
N CYS A 390 -2.28 -20.23 -17.24
CA CYS A 390 -1.74 -21.58 -17.29
C CYS A 390 -2.10 -22.44 -16.06
N TRP A 391 -2.34 -21.80 -14.91
CA TRP A 391 -2.56 -22.55 -13.68
C TRP A 391 -3.86 -22.21 -12.96
N LEU A 392 -4.05 -20.95 -12.53
CA LEU A 392 -5.14 -20.58 -11.59
C LEU A 392 -6.54 -20.64 -12.24
N ARG A 393 -6.63 -20.37 -13.54
CA ARG A 393 -7.91 -20.38 -14.26
C ARG A 393 -8.63 -21.74 -14.21
N GLY A 394 -7.86 -22.83 -14.21
CA GLY A 394 -8.39 -24.21 -14.21
C GLY A 394 -8.77 -24.74 -12.84
N LEU A 395 -8.49 -24.01 -11.77
CA LEU A 395 -8.77 -24.48 -10.43
C LEU A 395 -10.27 -24.28 -10.06
N PRO A 396 -10.87 -25.19 -9.29
CA PRO A 396 -12.26 -25.06 -8.82
C PRO A 396 -12.42 -23.77 -7.99
N ALA A 397 -13.66 -23.24 -8.09
CA ALA A 397 -14.00 -21.94 -7.48
C ALA A 397 -14.08 -22.02 -5.94
#